data_f92bc51974790f9b3f70fd61d41354fc
#
_entry.id   f92bc51974790f9b3f70fd61d41354fc
#
_cell.length_a   1.000
_cell.length_b   1.000
_cell.length_c   1.000
_cell.angle_alpha   90.00
_cell.angle_beta   90.00
_cell.angle_gamma   90.00
#
_symmetry.space_group_name_H-M   'P 1'
#
loop_
_entity.id
_entity.type
_entity.pdbx_description
1 polymer ?
#
loop_
_entity_poly.entity_id
_entity_poly.type
_entity_poly.pdbx_seq_one_letter_code
_entity_poly.pdbx_strand_id
1 'polypeptide(L)'
;REEVALVIAEPIMFLKPCVQAVFSSDNNNFSDSNSFSVPTNVIEEPIIALFDGVPQANHPLLKGMLMVDDPDGFESFYEVRERVHGTAMASLILRGQDMSTIEDEIRKVYVRPIMKPETWNNKVTEYIPDDFLLVDKIHEAVRRLFEPEAGQVASNVRIINLSIGIRYREFYNI
;
A
#
# COMPACT_ATOMS: atom_id res chain seq x y z
N ARG A 1 -23.25 -20.51 5.80
CA ARG A 1 -23.10 -21.84 5.13
C ARG A 1 -22.01 -21.83 4.05
N GLU A 2 -21.74 -20.70 3.41
CA GLU A 2 -20.68 -20.56 2.38
C GLU A 2 -19.29 -20.48 3.00
N GLU A 3 -19.12 -19.83 4.14
CA GLU A 3 -17.82 -19.71 4.84
C GLU A 3 -17.27 -21.07 5.30
N VAL A 4 -18.14 -22.00 5.66
CA VAL A 4 -17.73 -23.35 6.09
C VAL A 4 -17.20 -24.18 4.91
N ALA A 5 -17.69 -23.95 3.70
CA ALA A 5 -17.24 -24.68 2.50
C ALA A 5 -15.80 -24.30 2.11
N LEU A 6 -15.37 -23.06 2.36
CA LEU A 6 -14.02 -22.59 2.12
C LEU A 6 -12.99 -23.27 3.06
N VAL A 7 -13.37 -23.50 4.31
CA VAL A 7 -12.51 -24.13 5.32
C VAL A 7 -12.28 -25.62 5.04
N ILE A 8 -13.21 -26.27 4.33
CA ILE A 8 -13.17 -27.71 4.01
C ILE A 8 -12.50 -28.00 2.65
N ALA A 9 -12.20 -26.94 1.85
CA ALA A 9 -11.59 -27.11 0.55
C ALA A 9 -10.14 -27.62 0.71
N GLU A 10 -9.85 -28.79 0.19
CA GLU A 10 -8.52 -29.47 0.30
C GLU A 10 -7.30 -28.59 -0.10
N PRO A 11 -7.38 -27.65 -1.07
CA PRO A 11 -6.23 -26.80 -1.40
C PRO A 11 -5.96 -25.67 -0.40
N ILE A 12 -6.85 -25.41 0.58
CA ILE A 12 -6.66 -24.35 1.57
C ILE A 12 -6.01 -24.94 2.83
N MET A 13 -4.69 -24.78 2.94
CA MET A 13 -3.95 -25.28 4.11
C MET A 13 -4.05 -24.37 5.33
N PHE A 14 -4.25 -23.06 5.14
CA PHE A 14 -4.33 -22.10 6.24
C PHE A 14 -5.29 -20.97 5.92
N LEU A 15 -6.23 -20.69 6.83
CA LEU A 15 -6.98 -19.46 6.92
C LEU A 15 -6.53 -18.75 8.20
N LYS A 16 -5.74 -17.69 8.08
CA LYS A 16 -5.34 -16.87 9.20
C LYS A 16 -5.96 -15.49 9.05
N PRO A 17 -6.78 -15.04 10.02
CA PRO A 17 -7.23 -13.66 10.02
C PRO A 17 -6.03 -12.75 10.19
N CYS A 18 -5.85 -11.80 9.27
CA CYS A 18 -4.84 -10.76 9.39
C CYS A 18 -5.43 -9.59 10.17
N VAL A 19 -4.69 -9.12 11.17
CA VAL A 19 -5.05 -7.91 11.91
C VAL A 19 -4.40 -6.73 11.23
N GLN A 20 -5.17 -5.70 10.91
CA GLN A 20 -4.63 -4.47 10.37
C GLN A 20 -3.77 -3.78 11.42
N ALA A 21 -2.54 -3.43 11.07
CA ALA A 21 -1.72 -2.56 11.89
C ALA A 21 -2.33 -1.15 11.86
N VAL A 22 -2.89 -0.71 12.98
CA VAL A 22 -3.36 0.66 13.15
C VAL A 22 -2.18 1.50 13.60
N PHE A 23 -1.66 2.36 12.73
CA PHE A 23 -0.70 3.37 13.14
C PHE A 23 -1.45 4.49 13.84
N SER A 24 -1.28 4.63 15.15
CA SER A 24 -1.65 5.87 15.84
C SER A 24 -0.59 6.90 15.50
N SER A 25 -0.96 7.95 14.79
CA SER A 25 -0.09 9.11 14.60
C SER A 25 -0.03 9.87 15.94
N ASP A 26 0.87 9.48 16.83
CA ASP A 26 1.28 10.37 17.88
C ASP A 26 2.02 11.55 17.23
N ASN A 27 1.52 12.76 17.47
CA ASN A 27 2.11 14.02 17.02
C ASN A 27 3.49 14.22 17.65
N ASN A 28 4.46 13.40 17.32
CA ASN A 28 5.84 13.64 17.67
C ASN A 28 6.41 14.64 16.65
N ASN A 29 6.63 15.85 17.13
CA ASN A 29 7.33 16.90 16.41
C ASN A 29 8.66 16.37 15.88
N PHE A 30 8.71 16.05 14.59
CA PHE A 30 9.96 15.84 13.90
C PHE A 30 10.71 17.18 13.90
N SER A 31 11.81 17.24 14.61
CA SER A 31 12.71 18.39 14.56
C SER A 31 13.31 18.49 13.15
N ASP A 32 13.09 19.62 12.51
CA ASP A 32 13.36 19.99 11.11
C ASP A 32 14.86 20.06 10.71
N SER A 33 15.76 19.33 11.33
CA SER A 33 17.21 19.52 11.08
C SER A 33 17.97 18.35 10.43
N ASN A 34 17.29 17.31 10.00
CA ASN A 34 17.97 16.22 9.29
C ASN A 34 17.95 16.47 7.79
N SER A 35 19.12 16.77 7.23
CA SER A 35 19.34 16.72 5.78
C SER A 35 19.25 15.26 5.34
N PHE A 36 18.13 14.91 4.72
CA PHE A 36 17.96 13.57 4.16
C PHE A 36 18.81 13.42 2.91
N SER A 37 19.51 12.29 2.79
CA SER A 37 20.21 11.96 1.56
C SER A 37 19.20 11.70 0.43
N VAL A 38 19.56 12.13 -0.78
CA VAL A 38 18.77 11.91 -2.00
C VAL A 38 19.59 10.98 -2.90
N PRO A 39 19.00 9.96 -3.53
CA PRO A 39 19.73 9.08 -4.44
C PRO A 39 20.24 9.88 -5.63
N THR A 40 21.44 9.55 -6.10
CA THR A 40 22.03 10.17 -7.30
C THR A 40 21.53 9.54 -8.59
N ASN A 41 21.07 8.29 -8.53
CA ASN A 41 20.54 7.56 -9.66
C ASN A 41 19.24 6.84 -9.27
N VAL A 42 18.19 7.00 -10.09
CA VAL A 42 16.90 6.32 -9.91
C VAL A 42 16.61 5.46 -11.13
N ILE A 43 16.56 4.15 -10.92
CA ILE A 43 16.19 3.17 -11.94
C ILE A 43 14.68 3.17 -12.11
N GLU A 44 14.21 3.44 -13.32
CA GLU A 44 12.78 3.61 -13.62
C GLU A 44 11.96 2.34 -13.45
N GLU A 45 12.53 1.16 -13.81
CA GLU A 45 11.81 -0.12 -13.81
C GLU A 45 11.71 -0.70 -12.40
N PRO A 46 10.50 -0.77 -11.81
CA PRO A 46 10.31 -1.33 -10.48
C PRO A 46 10.46 -2.85 -10.47
N ILE A 47 11.03 -3.38 -9.38
CA ILE A 47 11.01 -4.82 -9.06
C ILE A 47 10.13 -5.15 -7.87
N ILE A 48 9.70 -4.13 -7.14
CA ILE A 48 8.80 -4.24 -5.99
C ILE A 48 7.52 -3.48 -6.30
N ALA A 49 6.39 -4.12 -6.03
CA ALA A 49 5.06 -3.51 -6.03
C ALA A 49 4.53 -3.42 -4.60
N LEU A 50 3.95 -2.28 -4.27
CA LEU A 50 3.22 -2.03 -3.03
C LEU A 50 1.74 -1.87 -3.36
N PHE A 51 0.90 -2.76 -2.82
CA PHE A 51 -0.56 -2.64 -2.88
C PHE A 51 -1.04 -2.14 -1.52
N ASP A 52 -1.49 -0.88 -1.47
CA ASP A 52 -1.73 -0.14 -0.23
C ASP A 52 -2.75 0.98 -0.48
N GLY A 53 -2.82 1.95 0.43
CA GLY A 53 -3.45 3.24 0.21
C GLY A 53 -2.56 4.19 -0.61
N VAL A 54 -3.08 5.38 -0.86
CA VAL A 54 -2.38 6.40 -1.66
C VAL A 54 -1.23 7.05 -0.87
N PRO A 55 0.02 6.99 -1.34
CA PRO A 55 1.13 7.67 -0.69
C PRO A 55 1.20 9.16 -1.03
N GLN A 56 1.91 9.92 -0.22
CA GLN A 56 2.35 11.28 -0.55
C GLN A 56 3.56 11.22 -1.51
N ALA A 57 3.33 10.95 -2.79
CA ALA A 57 4.42 10.76 -3.76
C ALA A 57 5.35 11.98 -3.90
N ASN A 58 4.87 13.19 -3.57
CA ASN A 58 5.65 14.42 -3.57
C ASN A 58 6.35 14.70 -2.23
N HIS A 59 6.25 13.81 -1.24
CA HIS A 59 6.97 13.94 0.02
C HIS A 59 8.49 13.98 -0.26
N PRO A 60 9.28 14.85 0.42
CA PRO A 60 10.72 14.98 0.15
C PRO A 60 11.49 13.65 0.15
N LEU A 61 11.09 12.70 1.00
CA LEU A 61 11.71 11.36 1.09
C LEU A 61 11.32 10.40 -0.03
N LEU A 62 10.30 10.71 -0.84
CA LEU A 62 9.71 9.78 -1.83
C LEU A 62 9.70 10.34 -3.25
N LYS A 63 9.89 11.66 -3.36
CA LYS A 63 9.76 12.38 -4.63
C LYS A 63 10.65 11.78 -5.72
N GLY A 64 10.03 11.40 -6.83
CA GLY A 64 10.70 10.79 -7.98
C GLY A 64 11.02 9.30 -7.84
N MET A 65 10.75 8.68 -6.67
CA MET A 65 11.06 7.27 -6.38
C MET A 65 9.85 6.33 -6.43
N LEU A 66 8.66 6.87 -6.68
CA LEU A 66 7.44 6.09 -6.80
C LEU A 66 6.88 6.13 -8.22
N MET A 67 6.38 5.01 -8.68
CA MET A 67 5.52 4.87 -9.85
C MET A 67 4.10 4.57 -9.36
N VAL A 68 3.28 5.61 -9.19
CA VAL A 68 1.90 5.46 -8.72
C VAL A 68 1.01 5.20 -9.94
N ASP A 69 0.31 4.07 -9.92
CA ASP A 69 -0.66 3.66 -10.93
C ASP A 69 -2.04 3.49 -10.29
N ASP A 70 -2.90 4.48 -10.50
CA ASP A 70 -4.23 4.58 -9.88
C ASP A 70 -5.35 4.63 -10.93
N PRO A 71 -5.61 3.53 -11.67
CA PRO A 71 -6.68 3.49 -12.67
C PRO A 71 -8.08 3.58 -12.07
N ASP A 72 -8.24 3.32 -10.77
CA ASP A 72 -9.52 3.43 -10.06
C ASP A 72 -9.81 4.84 -9.55
N GLY A 73 -8.82 5.75 -9.60
CA GLY A 73 -8.97 7.13 -9.14
C GLY A 73 -9.10 7.26 -7.62
N PHE A 74 -8.51 6.33 -6.87
CA PHE A 74 -8.56 6.36 -5.40
C PHE A 74 -7.89 7.60 -4.81
N GLU A 75 -6.92 8.19 -5.50
CA GLU A 75 -6.27 9.43 -5.08
C GLU A 75 -7.27 10.56 -4.80
N SER A 76 -8.36 10.62 -5.54
CA SER A 76 -9.39 11.66 -5.39
C SER A 76 -10.15 11.60 -4.06
N PHE A 77 -10.10 10.47 -3.34
CA PHE A 77 -10.75 10.30 -2.04
C PHE A 77 -9.86 10.69 -0.86
N TYR A 78 -8.55 10.90 -1.09
CA TYR A 78 -7.59 11.17 -0.04
C TYR A 78 -7.28 12.64 0.12
N GLU A 79 -7.44 13.15 1.34
CA GLU A 79 -6.73 14.36 1.76
C GLU A 79 -5.25 14.04 2.03
N VAL A 80 -4.38 15.05 1.99
CA VAL A 80 -2.93 14.86 2.22
C VAL A 80 -2.65 14.22 3.59
N ARG A 81 -3.38 14.64 4.63
CA ARG A 81 -3.24 14.11 5.99
C ARG A 81 -3.66 12.64 6.14
N GLU A 82 -4.39 12.10 5.19
CA GLU A 82 -4.90 10.71 5.21
C GLU A 82 -3.95 9.73 4.54
N ARG A 83 -2.95 10.22 3.81
CA ARG A 83 -1.97 9.42 3.06
C ARG A 83 -0.82 8.89 3.93
N VAL A 84 -1.07 8.65 5.23
CA VAL A 84 -0.01 8.32 6.19
C VAL A 84 0.52 6.91 5.99
N HIS A 85 -0.39 5.93 5.88
CA HIS A 85 -0.01 4.52 5.81
C HIS A 85 0.76 4.20 4.53
N GLY A 86 0.22 4.51 3.37
CA GLY A 86 0.90 4.29 2.08
C GLY A 86 2.24 5.03 2.00
N THR A 87 2.35 6.24 2.59
CA THR A 87 3.61 6.98 2.69
C THR A 87 4.63 6.26 3.57
N ALA A 88 4.21 5.78 4.74
CA ALA A 88 5.09 5.07 5.68
C ALA A 88 5.60 3.77 5.06
N MET A 89 4.72 2.97 4.44
CA MET A 89 5.10 1.71 3.81
C MET A 89 6.05 1.92 2.63
N ALA A 90 5.76 2.89 1.76
CA ALA A 90 6.65 3.24 0.66
C ALA A 90 8.03 3.69 1.17
N SER A 91 8.06 4.49 2.25
CA SER A 91 9.31 4.94 2.87
C SER A 91 10.12 3.78 3.44
N LEU A 92 9.47 2.82 4.11
CA LEU A 92 10.13 1.63 4.65
C LEU A 92 10.73 0.75 3.55
N ILE A 93 10.02 0.58 2.44
CA ILE A 93 10.52 -0.21 1.30
C ILE A 93 11.76 0.46 0.67
N LEU A 94 11.74 1.78 0.54
CA LEU A 94 12.81 2.54 -0.13
C LEU A 94 14.02 2.80 0.75
N ARG A 95 13.83 3.01 2.05
CA ARG A 95 14.86 3.49 2.98
C ARG A 95 15.16 2.53 4.14
N GLY A 96 14.34 1.50 4.34
CA GLY A 96 14.45 0.64 5.49
C GLY A 96 14.12 1.35 6.80
N GLN A 97 14.74 0.92 7.89
CA GLN A 97 14.54 1.51 9.22
C GLN A 97 15.31 2.81 9.43
N ASP A 98 16.44 2.96 8.75
CA ASP A 98 17.26 4.19 8.82
C ASP A 98 16.83 5.16 7.70
N MET A 99 15.93 6.06 8.05
CA MET A 99 15.38 7.04 7.10
C MET A 99 16.40 8.12 6.71
N SER A 100 17.54 8.25 7.43
CA SER A 100 18.56 9.27 7.17
C SER A 100 19.46 8.89 6.00
N THR A 101 19.57 7.60 5.72
CA THR A 101 20.44 7.08 4.67
C THR A 101 19.62 6.52 3.50
N ILE A 102 20.17 6.62 2.32
CA ILE A 102 19.66 5.97 1.12
C ILE A 102 20.83 5.58 0.25
N GLU A 103 20.71 4.50 -0.48
CA GLU A 103 21.73 4.09 -1.44
C GLU A 103 21.85 5.10 -2.58
N ASP A 104 23.05 5.23 -3.16
CA ASP A 104 23.30 6.13 -4.29
C ASP A 104 22.46 5.75 -5.52
N GLU A 105 22.17 4.47 -5.68
CA GLU A 105 21.30 3.96 -6.73
C GLU A 105 20.08 3.26 -6.09
N ILE A 106 18.89 3.67 -6.52
CA ILE A 106 17.65 3.09 -6.05
C ILE A 106 16.71 2.78 -7.22
N ARG A 107 15.87 1.75 -7.07
CA ARG A 107 14.80 1.48 -8.01
C ARG A 107 13.50 2.10 -7.54
N LYS A 108 12.70 2.58 -8.49
CA LYS A 108 11.33 2.99 -8.19
C LYS A 108 10.54 1.83 -7.60
N VAL A 109 9.64 2.16 -6.69
CA VAL A 109 8.61 1.24 -6.20
C VAL A 109 7.33 1.53 -6.97
N TYR A 110 6.75 0.49 -7.56
CA TYR A 110 5.40 0.58 -8.11
C TYR A 110 4.39 0.59 -6.97
N VAL A 111 3.46 1.53 -7.00
CA VAL A 111 2.40 1.64 -6.00
C VAL A 111 1.04 1.56 -6.68
N ARG A 112 0.24 0.60 -6.27
CA ARG A 112 -1.14 0.42 -6.70
C ARG A 112 -2.07 0.71 -5.52
N PRO A 113 -2.75 1.85 -5.50
CA PRO A 113 -3.79 2.11 -4.53
C PRO A 113 -4.94 1.11 -4.68
N ILE A 114 -5.32 0.47 -3.56
CA ILE A 114 -6.42 -0.50 -3.51
C ILE A 114 -7.36 -0.24 -2.32
N MET A 115 -7.09 0.79 -1.54
CA MET A 115 -7.87 1.19 -0.37
C MET A 115 -8.37 2.62 -0.49
N LYS A 116 -9.42 2.93 0.27
CA LYS A 116 -9.95 4.28 0.47
C LYS A 116 -9.78 4.70 1.93
N PRO A 117 -9.65 6.01 2.22
CA PRO A 117 -9.59 6.50 3.59
C PRO A 117 -10.98 6.54 4.20
N GLU A 118 -11.06 6.33 5.49
CA GLU A 118 -12.22 6.60 6.31
C GLU A 118 -11.78 7.28 7.60
N THR A 119 -12.36 8.44 7.87
CA THR A 119 -12.07 9.19 9.10
C THR A 119 -13.23 9.03 10.09
N TRP A 120 -12.95 8.41 11.23
CA TRP A 120 -13.90 8.25 12.34
C TRP A 120 -13.27 8.72 13.64
N ASN A 121 -13.94 9.61 14.38
CA ASN A 121 -13.43 10.17 15.64
C ASN A 121 -11.98 10.69 15.55
N ASN A 122 -11.67 11.46 14.54
CA ASN A 122 -10.33 11.97 14.23
C ASN A 122 -9.24 10.90 14.01
N LYS A 123 -9.62 9.64 13.83
CA LYS A 123 -8.71 8.58 13.40
C LYS A 123 -8.93 8.30 11.94
N VAL A 124 -7.84 8.34 11.18
CA VAL A 124 -7.82 7.91 9.78
C VAL A 124 -7.57 6.41 9.77
N THR A 125 -8.42 5.69 9.07
CA THR A 125 -8.25 4.28 8.76
C THR A 125 -8.43 4.10 7.27
N GLU A 126 -7.81 3.09 6.71
CA GLU A 126 -7.97 2.74 5.31
C GLU A 126 -8.71 1.41 5.20
N TYR A 127 -9.51 1.25 4.18
CA TYR A 127 -10.30 0.05 3.98
C TYR A 127 -10.44 -0.26 2.49
N ILE A 128 -10.65 -1.52 2.18
CA ILE A 128 -11.04 -1.95 0.85
C ILE A 128 -12.55 -1.73 0.73
N PRO A 129 -13.03 -1.00 -0.28
CA PRO A 129 -14.46 -0.76 -0.47
C PRO A 129 -15.26 -2.05 -0.56
N ASP A 130 -16.43 -2.07 0.10
CA ASP A 130 -17.30 -3.26 0.18
C ASP A 130 -17.94 -3.64 -1.19
N ASP A 131 -17.86 -2.74 -2.17
CA ASP A 131 -18.32 -2.95 -3.55
C ASP A 131 -17.35 -3.80 -4.39
N PHE A 132 -16.19 -4.15 -3.83
CA PHE A 132 -15.21 -5.03 -4.46
C PHE A 132 -14.96 -6.28 -3.61
N LEU A 133 -14.78 -7.42 -4.26
CA LEU A 133 -14.16 -8.55 -3.61
C LEU A 133 -12.64 -8.34 -3.56
N LEU A 134 -12.04 -8.52 -2.38
CA LEU A 134 -10.59 -8.34 -2.20
C LEU A 134 -9.79 -9.18 -3.21
N VAL A 135 -10.19 -10.42 -3.45
CA VAL A 135 -9.51 -11.33 -4.37
C VAL A 135 -9.57 -10.81 -5.81
N ASP A 136 -10.69 -10.25 -6.23
CA ASP A 136 -10.84 -9.70 -7.58
C ASP A 136 -9.98 -8.44 -7.75
N LYS A 137 -9.94 -7.58 -6.73
CA LYS A 137 -9.11 -6.37 -6.75
C LYS A 137 -7.61 -6.69 -6.80
N ILE A 138 -7.17 -7.68 -6.03
CA ILE A 138 -5.76 -8.15 -6.10
C ILE A 138 -5.48 -8.78 -7.47
N HIS A 139 -6.38 -9.61 -7.97
CA HIS A 139 -6.21 -10.26 -9.28
C HIS A 139 -6.12 -9.21 -10.40
N GLU A 140 -6.99 -8.23 -10.41
CA GLU A 140 -6.96 -7.11 -11.36
C GLU A 140 -5.63 -6.33 -11.27
N ALA A 141 -5.18 -6.02 -10.07
CA ALA A 141 -3.92 -5.33 -9.85
C ALA A 141 -2.70 -6.14 -10.33
N VAL A 142 -2.69 -7.46 -10.10
CA VAL A 142 -1.62 -8.35 -10.57
C VAL A 142 -1.64 -8.48 -12.09
N ARG A 143 -2.81 -8.64 -12.71
CA ARG A 143 -2.94 -8.69 -14.18
C ARG A 143 -2.38 -7.43 -14.82
N ARG A 144 -2.67 -6.27 -14.24
CA ARG A 144 -2.18 -4.98 -14.74
C ARG A 144 -0.65 -4.83 -14.68
N LEU A 145 0.02 -5.56 -13.79
CA LEU A 145 1.49 -5.58 -13.80
C LEU A 145 2.05 -6.30 -15.03
N PHE A 146 1.41 -7.39 -15.48
CA PHE A 146 2.03 -8.37 -16.38
C PHE A 146 1.30 -8.58 -17.71
N GLU A 147 0.00 -8.31 -17.78
CA GLU A 147 -0.81 -8.62 -18.95
C GLU A 147 -1.00 -7.39 -19.85
N PRO A 148 -0.65 -7.47 -21.15
CA PRO A 148 -0.82 -6.37 -22.11
C PRO A 148 -2.27 -5.90 -22.23
N GLU A 149 -3.24 -6.82 -22.20
CA GLU A 149 -4.67 -6.53 -22.28
C GLU A 149 -5.18 -5.74 -21.06
N ALA A 150 -4.52 -5.90 -19.92
CA ALA A 150 -4.82 -5.16 -18.69
C ALA A 150 -4.02 -3.85 -18.58
N GLY A 151 -3.18 -3.52 -19.57
CA GLY A 151 -2.39 -2.29 -19.62
C GLY A 151 -1.00 -2.42 -19.00
N GLN A 152 -0.37 -3.58 -19.08
CA GLN A 152 0.97 -3.93 -18.57
C GLN A 152 1.86 -2.72 -18.22
N VAL A 153 2.05 -2.44 -16.95
CA VAL A 153 2.77 -1.23 -16.51
C VAL A 153 4.09 -1.51 -15.82
N ALA A 154 4.31 -2.71 -15.27
CA ALA A 154 5.51 -3.01 -14.49
C ALA A 154 5.89 -4.51 -14.53
N SER A 155 6.14 -5.04 -15.73
CA SER A 155 6.43 -6.48 -15.97
C SER A 155 7.69 -7.00 -15.26
N ASN A 156 8.58 -6.12 -14.81
CA ASN A 156 9.79 -6.47 -14.08
C ASN A 156 9.59 -6.73 -12.60
N VAL A 157 8.38 -6.48 -12.07
CA VAL A 157 8.06 -6.75 -10.66
C VAL A 157 8.27 -8.24 -10.34
N ARG A 158 8.89 -8.50 -9.18
CA ARG A 158 9.18 -9.85 -8.65
C ARG A 158 8.67 -10.03 -7.23
N ILE A 159 8.42 -8.93 -6.53
CA ILE A 159 7.97 -8.90 -5.14
C ILE A 159 6.73 -8.03 -5.07
N ILE A 160 5.66 -8.55 -4.48
CA ILE A 160 4.45 -7.80 -4.19
C ILE A 160 4.28 -7.74 -2.68
N ASN A 161 4.27 -6.52 -2.14
CA ASN A 161 3.93 -6.26 -0.76
C ASN A 161 2.43 -5.92 -0.68
N LEU A 162 1.69 -6.69 0.09
CA LEU A 162 0.28 -6.46 0.39
C LEU A 162 0.17 -5.87 1.79
N SER A 163 0.11 -4.55 1.90
CA SER A 163 -0.03 -3.84 3.17
C SER A 163 -1.50 -3.59 3.51
N ILE A 164 -2.28 -4.66 3.46
CA ILE A 164 -3.71 -4.64 3.71
C ILE A 164 -4.04 -5.39 4.98
N GLY A 165 -4.94 -4.84 5.79
CA GLY A 165 -5.49 -5.49 6.96
C GLY A 165 -7.00 -5.67 6.82
N ILE A 166 -7.53 -6.67 7.49
CA ILE A 166 -8.97 -6.88 7.56
C ILE A 166 -9.51 -6.18 8.81
N ARG A 167 -10.45 -5.25 8.61
CA ARG A 167 -11.18 -4.67 9.72
C ARG A 167 -12.06 -5.76 10.32
N TYR A 168 -11.83 -6.19 11.57
CA TYR A 168 -12.85 -6.92 12.32
C TYR A 168 -14.01 -5.96 12.56
N ARG A 169 -15.12 -6.13 11.84
CA ARG A 169 -16.40 -5.66 12.32
C ARG A 169 -16.75 -6.59 13.50
N GLU A 170 -16.75 -6.06 14.72
CA GLU A 170 -17.42 -6.73 15.83
C GLU A 170 -18.88 -6.91 15.40
N PHE A 171 -19.25 -8.15 15.14
CA PHE A 171 -20.66 -8.50 15.01
C PHE A 171 -21.24 -8.32 16.41
N TYR A 172 -21.80 -7.15 16.67
CA TYR A 172 -22.68 -7.00 17.83
C TYR A 172 -23.84 -7.95 17.62
N ASN A 173 -23.94 -8.95 18.51
CA ASN A 173 -25.07 -9.86 18.57
C ASN A 173 -26.36 -9.04 18.61
N ILE A 174 -27.22 -9.27 17.60
CA ILE A 174 -28.61 -8.89 17.63
C ILE A 174 -29.37 -9.89 18.51
#